data_dde10ee0eb418f159e2ef87d6f21064d
#
_entry.id   dde10ee0eb418f159e2ef87d6f21064d
#
_cell.length_a   1.000
_cell.length_b   1.000
_cell.length_c   1.000
_cell.angle_alpha   90.00
_cell.angle_beta   90.00
_cell.angle_gamma   90.00
#
_symmetry.space_group_name_H-M   'P 1'
#
loop_
_entity.id
_entity.type
_entity.pdbx_description
1 polymer ?
#
loop_
_entity_poly.entity_id
_entity_poly.type
_entity_poly.pdbx_seq_one_letter_code
_entity_poly.pdbx_strand_id
1 'polypeptide(L)'
;GDSLTVPLLDKLRLTDIEVVVAGPCDADKILVNSAQRYMYIDVLAGGKCTADIPDIGDIAKEIYSVSSYYKGQGRDAVMEQVYEGVVRRYPDFDVRNYGYTHLDTFVENNVSGVKVYTDENGVTKLTLVDDREEIDTFAYEYMTGRGYKIDDMAELLDAIRSRFPGFAMENYGYHTDYGFILSFSKFEIWENKGIKMKRTFKLSESGE
;
A
#
# COMPACT_ATOMS: atom_id res chain seq x y z
N GLY A 1 -3.03 16.88 -25.95
CA GLY A 1 -2.70 15.54 -26.46
C GLY A 1 -3.45 15.29 -27.74
N ASP A 2 -2.75 14.89 -28.77
CA ASP A 2 -3.31 14.84 -30.12
C ASP A 2 -4.09 13.55 -30.35
N SER A 3 -5.40 13.65 -30.49
CA SER A 3 -6.26 12.59 -31.03
C SER A 3 -5.79 12.07 -32.41
N LEU A 4 -4.91 12.82 -33.06
CA LEU A 4 -4.23 12.43 -34.31
C LEU A 4 -3.33 11.18 -34.17
N THR A 5 -2.93 10.82 -32.95
CA THR A 5 -2.13 9.62 -32.68
C THR A 5 -2.99 8.35 -32.58
N VAL A 6 -4.30 8.47 -32.40
CA VAL A 6 -5.23 7.33 -32.25
C VAL A 6 -5.16 6.35 -33.43
N PRO A 7 -5.16 6.79 -34.70
CA PRO A 7 -5.02 5.86 -35.84
C PRO A 7 -3.69 5.10 -35.88
N LEU A 8 -2.63 5.65 -35.28
CA LEU A 8 -1.35 4.96 -35.14
C LEU A 8 -1.47 3.86 -34.06
N LEU A 9 -2.10 4.17 -32.94
CA LEU A 9 -2.32 3.20 -31.86
C LEU A 9 -3.17 2.02 -32.33
N ASP A 10 -4.22 2.28 -33.13
CA ASP A 10 -5.05 1.22 -33.70
C ASP A 10 -4.25 0.29 -34.62
N LYS A 11 -3.31 0.83 -35.40
CA LYS A 11 -2.42 0.01 -36.23
C LYS A 11 -1.42 -0.80 -35.40
N LEU A 12 -0.86 -0.19 -34.35
CA LEU A 12 0.11 -0.85 -33.47
C LEU A 12 -0.53 -1.96 -32.66
N ARG A 13 -1.81 -1.86 -32.31
CA ARG A 13 -2.58 -2.93 -31.64
C ARG A 13 -2.65 -4.23 -32.45
N LEU A 14 -2.46 -4.17 -33.75
CA LEU A 14 -2.45 -5.35 -34.64
C LEU A 14 -1.07 -6.04 -34.65
N THR A 15 -0.11 -5.52 -33.93
CA THR A 15 1.24 -6.09 -33.80
C THR A 15 1.37 -6.75 -32.42
N ASP A 16 2.26 -7.72 -32.27
CA ASP A 16 2.58 -8.37 -30.99
C ASP A 16 3.48 -7.48 -30.08
N ILE A 17 3.47 -6.18 -30.30
CA ILE A 17 4.28 -5.22 -29.55
C ILE A 17 3.40 -4.54 -28.51
N GLU A 18 3.81 -4.59 -27.25
CA GLU A 18 3.16 -3.81 -26.19
C GLU A 18 3.41 -2.32 -26.41
N VAL A 19 2.33 -1.55 -26.56
CA VAL A 19 2.39 -0.11 -26.79
C VAL A 19 1.98 0.63 -25.53
N VAL A 20 2.92 1.38 -24.97
CA VAL A 20 2.68 2.27 -23.82
C VAL A 20 2.70 3.71 -24.32
N VAL A 21 1.65 4.45 -24.03
CA VAL A 21 1.58 5.88 -24.30
C VAL A 21 1.90 6.62 -23.00
N ALA A 22 2.85 7.55 -23.06
CA ALA A 22 3.17 8.43 -21.94
C ALA A 22 2.72 9.85 -22.26
N GLY A 23 2.02 10.50 -21.34
CA GLY A 23 1.51 11.84 -21.56
C GLY A 23 0.98 12.51 -20.28
N PRO A 24 0.54 13.77 -20.39
CA PRO A 24 0.04 14.52 -19.25
C PRO A 24 -1.32 14.00 -18.77
N CYS A 25 -1.68 14.36 -17.54
CA CYS A 25 -2.93 13.98 -16.88
C CYS A 25 -4.19 14.61 -17.51
N ASP A 26 -4.04 15.71 -18.22
CA ASP A 26 -5.11 16.40 -18.95
C ASP A 26 -5.22 15.97 -20.41
N ALA A 27 -4.59 14.87 -20.79
CA ALA A 27 -4.68 14.32 -22.13
C ALA A 27 -6.14 13.98 -22.51
N ASP A 28 -6.42 14.06 -23.81
CA ASP A 28 -7.74 13.70 -24.34
C ASP A 28 -8.10 12.25 -23.93
N LYS A 29 -9.29 12.09 -23.35
CA LYS A 29 -9.81 10.77 -22.95
C LYS A 29 -9.87 9.76 -24.10
N ILE A 30 -10.04 10.24 -25.34
CA ILE A 30 -10.01 9.37 -26.52
C ILE A 30 -8.60 8.75 -26.68
N LEU A 31 -7.56 9.54 -26.50
CA LEU A 31 -6.18 9.06 -26.55
C LEU A 31 -5.88 8.08 -25.41
N VAL A 32 -6.27 8.44 -24.18
CA VAL A 32 -6.07 7.58 -22.99
C VAL A 32 -6.76 6.23 -23.18
N ASN A 33 -8.04 6.24 -23.60
CA ASN A 33 -8.83 5.03 -23.82
C ASN A 33 -8.39 4.20 -25.04
N SER A 34 -7.71 4.82 -26.00
CA SER A 34 -7.19 4.14 -27.18
C SER A 34 -5.84 3.48 -26.92
N ALA A 35 -5.13 3.87 -25.88
CA ALA A 35 -3.87 3.24 -25.48
C ALA A 35 -4.12 1.86 -24.87
N GLN A 36 -3.24 0.89 -25.12
CA GLN A 36 -3.23 -0.37 -24.38
C GLN A 36 -2.87 -0.11 -22.91
N ARG A 37 -1.92 0.79 -22.69
CA ARG A 37 -1.54 1.34 -21.39
C ARG A 37 -1.19 2.81 -21.54
N TYR A 38 -1.68 3.62 -20.59
CA TYR A 38 -1.35 5.04 -20.52
C TYR A 38 -0.58 5.35 -19.23
N MET A 39 0.54 6.06 -19.35
CA MET A 39 1.39 6.45 -18.22
C MET A 39 1.33 7.97 -18.03
N TYR A 40 0.95 8.40 -16.83
CA TYR A 40 0.83 9.82 -16.50
C TYR A 40 2.18 10.39 -16.04
N ILE A 41 2.85 11.14 -16.93
CA ILE A 41 4.18 11.71 -16.67
C ILE A 41 4.18 12.74 -15.53
N ASP A 42 3.07 13.43 -15.32
CA ASP A 42 2.93 14.44 -14.25
C ASP A 42 3.05 13.79 -12.88
N VAL A 43 2.52 12.59 -12.69
CA VAL A 43 2.62 11.82 -11.45
C VAL A 43 4.06 11.41 -11.20
N LEU A 44 4.76 10.95 -12.21
CA LEU A 44 6.18 10.57 -12.12
C LEU A 44 7.08 11.77 -11.81
N ALA A 45 6.67 12.97 -12.22
CA ALA A 45 7.36 14.22 -11.91
C ALA A 45 7.00 14.79 -10.52
N GLY A 46 6.20 14.07 -9.71
CA GLY A 46 5.73 14.54 -8.40
C GLY A 46 4.63 15.59 -8.50
N GLY A 47 4.00 15.74 -9.66
CA GLY A 47 2.86 16.64 -9.87
C GLY A 47 1.54 16.04 -9.40
N LYS A 48 0.51 16.90 -9.24
CA LYS A 48 -0.85 16.46 -9.00
C LYS A 48 -1.54 16.14 -10.31
N CYS A 49 -2.10 14.93 -10.39
CA CYS A 49 -2.88 14.50 -11.53
C CYS A 49 -4.37 14.63 -11.22
N THR A 50 -5.16 15.08 -12.20
CA THR A 50 -6.62 15.10 -12.15
C THR A 50 -7.24 13.81 -12.70
N ALA A 51 -6.43 12.90 -13.23
CA ALA A 51 -6.88 11.57 -13.64
C ALA A 51 -7.24 10.74 -12.41
N ASP A 52 -8.16 9.81 -12.60
CA ASP A 52 -8.68 8.94 -11.55
C ASP A 52 -7.67 7.79 -11.26
N ILE A 53 -6.44 8.18 -10.85
CA ILE A 53 -5.41 7.23 -10.46
C ILE A 53 -5.72 6.80 -9.03
N PRO A 54 -5.91 5.51 -8.77
CA PRO A 54 -6.19 5.00 -7.44
C PRO A 54 -5.10 5.40 -6.44
N ASP A 55 -5.48 5.68 -5.20
CA ASP A 55 -4.51 5.93 -4.14
C ASP A 55 -3.68 4.67 -3.84
N ILE A 56 -2.40 4.85 -3.51
CA ILE A 56 -1.50 3.72 -3.17
C ILE A 56 -2.09 2.89 -2.02
N GLY A 57 -2.69 3.55 -1.02
CA GLY A 57 -3.30 2.87 0.11
C GLY A 57 -4.48 1.98 -0.30
N ASP A 58 -5.28 2.39 -1.28
CA ASP A 58 -6.39 1.59 -1.77
C ASP A 58 -5.91 0.39 -2.60
N ILE A 59 -4.85 0.58 -3.38
CA ILE A 59 -4.18 -0.53 -4.08
C ILE A 59 -3.57 -1.52 -3.08
N ALA A 60 -2.90 -1.02 -2.04
CA ALA A 60 -2.30 -1.86 -1.00
C ALA A 60 -3.36 -2.71 -0.28
N LYS A 61 -4.52 -2.14 0.06
CA LYS A 61 -5.65 -2.87 0.64
C LYS A 61 -6.16 -3.98 -0.28
N GLU A 62 -6.28 -3.70 -1.58
CA GLU A 62 -6.72 -4.70 -2.55
C GLU A 62 -5.71 -5.84 -2.68
N ILE A 63 -4.42 -5.53 -2.77
CA ILE A 63 -3.34 -6.54 -2.80
C ILE A 63 -3.39 -7.43 -1.55
N TYR A 64 -3.55 -6.83 -0.39
CA TYR A 64 -3.68 -7.58 0.87
C TYR A 64 -4.94 -8.46 0.86
N SER A 65 -6.07 -7.94 0.39
CA SER A 65 -7.33 -8.68 0.27
C SER A 65 -7.21 -9.91 -0.63
N VAL A 66 -6.59 -9.75 -1.81
CA VAL A 66 -6.32 -10.85 -2.75
C VAL A 66 -5.41 -11.89 -2.10
N SER A 67 -4.34 -11.46 -1.43
CA SER A 67 -3.40 -12.34 -0.74
C SER A 67 -4.10 -13.13 0.39
N SER A 68 -4.95 -12.47 1.17
CA SER A 68 -5.75 -13.08 2.24
C SER A 68 -6.72 -14.13 1.71
N TYR A 69 -7.36 -13.86 0.57
CA TYR A 69 -8.26 -14.81 -0.08
C TYR A 69 -7.55 -16.13 -0.44
N TYR A 70 -6.37 -16.04 -1.07
CA TYR A 70 -5.60 -17.23 -1.42
C TYR A 70 -5.02 -17.94 -0.18
N LYS A 71 -4.61 -17.18 0.83
CA LYS A 71 -4.14 -17.75 2.11
C LYS A 71 -5.24 -18.53 2.82
N GLY A 72 -6.48 -18.05 2.77
CA GLY A 72 -7.65 -18.77 3.27
C GLY A 72 -7.91 -20.10 2.55
N GLN A 73 -7.40 -20.26 1.33
CA GLN A 73 -7.41 -21.52 0.57
C GLN A 73 -6.19 -22.42 0.85
N GLY A 74 -5.32 -22.06 1.78
CA GLY A 74 -4.12 -22.80 2.15
C GLY A 74 -2.95 -22.65 1.18
N ARG A 75 -2.94 -21.61 0.33
CA ARG A 75 -1.87 -21.33 -0.63
C ARG A 75 -1.55 -19.84 -0.68
N ASP A 76 -0.35 -19.53 -1.10
CA ASP A 76 0.07 -18.16 -1.35
C ASP A 76 -0.39 -17.70 -2.75
N ALA A 77 -0.66 -16.39 -2.89
CA ALA A 77 -1.07 -15.81 -4.17
C ALA A 77 0.14 -15.72 -5.11
N VAL A 78 -0.05 -16.08 -6.37
CA VAL A 78 0.93 -15.82 -7.43
C VAL A 78 0.82 -14.34 -7.85
N MET A 79 1.94 -13.69 -8.15
CA MET A 79 1.99 -12.27 -8.50
C MET A 79 1.02 -11.90 -9.65
N GLU A 80 0.87 -12.79 -10.62
CA GLU A 80 -0.10 -12.62 -11.72
C GLU A 80 -1.56 -12.55 -11.21
N GLN A 81 -1.92 -13.40 -10.25
CA GLN A 81 -3.26 -13.40 -9.63
C GLN A 81 -3.49 -12.12 -8.80
N VAL A 82 -2.43 -11.60 -8.16
CA VAL A 82 -2.49 -10.32 -7.46
C VAL A 82 -2.76 -9.19 -8.46
N TYR A 83 -2.00 -9.15 -9.56
CA TYR A 83 -2.21 -8.17 -10.63
C TYR A 83 -3.64 -8.22 -11.20
N GLU A 84 -4.13 -9.42 -11.55
CA GLU A 84 -5.50 -9.60 -12.06
C GLU A 84 -6.56 -9.14 -11.05
N GLY A 85 -6.36 -9.39 -9.76
CA GLY A 85 -7.26 -8.95 -8.70
C GLY A 85 -7.33 -7.42 -8.62
N VAL A 86 -6.17 -6.77 -8.64
CA VAL A 86 -6.08 -5.31 -8.62
C VAL A 86 -6.69 -4.68 -9.87
N VAL A 87 -6.36 -5.16 -11.07
CA VAL A 87 -6.89 -4.63 -12.34
C VAL A 87 -8.39 -4.85 -12.47
N ARG A 88 -8.94 -5.92 -11.90
CA ARG A 88 -10.40 -6.14 -11.87
C ARG A 88 -11.14 -5.02 -11.15
N ARG A 89 -10.56 -4.49 -10.07
CA ARG A 89 -11.14 -3.39 -9.29
C ARG A 89 -10.73 -2.02 -9.82
N TYR A 90 -9.50 -1.89 -10.29
CA TYR A 90 -8.89 -0.67 -10.81
C TYR A 90 -8.35 -0.94 -12.23
N PRO A 91 -9.21 -0.87 -13.27
CA PRO A 91 -8.82 -1.22 -14.65
C PRO A 91 -7.65 -0.41 -15.20
N ASP A 92 -7.47 0.83 -14.74
CA ASP A 92 -6.41 1.74 -15.16
C ASP A 92 -5.13 1.62 -14.30
N PHE A 93 -5.06 0.60 -13.42
CA PHE A 93 -3.88 0.38 -12.60
C PHE A 93 -2.67 0.01 -13.45
N ASP A 94 -1.62 0.80 -13.29
CA ASP A 94 -0.29 0.53 -13.84
C ASP A 94 0.76 0.97 -12.83
N VAL A 95 1.65 0.08 -12.43
CA VAL A 95 2.71 0.36 -11.46
C VAL A 95 3.63 1.50 -11.87
N ARG A 96 3.71 1.78 -13.19
CA ARG A 96 4.51 2.88 -13.74
C ARG A 96 3.94 4.26 -13.37
N ASN A 97 2.64 4.35 -13.11
CA ASN A 97 2.02 5.57 -12.60
C ASN A 97 2.49 5.93 -11.18
N TYR A 98 3.09 4.98 -10.48
CA TYR A 98 3.63 5.14 -9.12
C TYR A 98 5.17 5.14 -9.09
N GLY A 99 5.81 5.19 -10.28
CA GLY A 99 7.28 5.22 -10.39
C GLY A 99 7.97 3.85 -10.33
N TYR A 100 7.22 2.76 -10.47
CA TYR A 100 7.77 1.40 -10.45
C TYR A 100 7.73 0.77 -11.84
N THR A 101 8.70 -0.11 -12.13
CA THR A 101 8.74 -0.89 -13.36
C THR A 101 8.12 -2.28 -13.20
N HIS A 102 8.10 -2.80 -11.97
CA HIS A 102 7.62 -4.14 -11.66
C HIS A 102 6.66 -4.12 -10.46
N LEU A 103 5.65 -5.01 -10.49
CA LEU A 103 4.65 -5.10 -9.43
C LEU A 103 5.25 -5.61 -8.12
N ASP A 104 6.19 -6.55 -8.17
CA ASP A 104 6.89 -7.06 -6.99
C ASP A 104 7.58 -5.94 -6.21
N THR A 105 8.33 -5.09 -6.89
CA THR A 105 9.00 -3.94 -6.29
C THR A 105 7.99 -2.91 -5.74
N PHE A 106 6.87 -2.70 -6.45
CA PHE A 106 5.80 -1.85 -5.93
C PHE A 106 5.23 -2.41 -4.63
N VAL A 107 4.95 -3.72 -4.59
CA VAL A 107 4.39 -4.40 -3.41
C VAL A 107 5.35 -4.32 -2.22
N GLU A 108 6.62 -4.64 -2.41
CA GLU A 108 7.64 -4.60 -1.34
C GLU A 108 7.78 -3.22 -0.69
N ASN A 109 7.56 -2.16 -1.46
CA ASN A 109 7.73 -0.79 -0.97
C ASN A 109 6.44 -0.15 -0.44
N ASN A 110 5.27 -0.67 -0.78
CA ASN A 110 4.00 0.02 -0.51
C ASN A 110 2.95 -0.83 0.20
N VAL A 111 3.19 -2.12 0.43
CA VAL A 111 2.21 -3.00 1.07
C VAL A 111 2.81 -3.64 2.31
N SER A 112 2.32 -3.28 3.49
CA SER A 112 2.70 -3.95 4.74
C SER A 112 1.91 -5.25 4.94
N GLY A 113 2.42 -6.13 5.81
CA GLY A 113 1.77 -7.41 6.10
C GLY A 113 1.89 -8.46 4.99
N VAL A 114 2.72 -8.21 3.97
CA VAL A 114 3.02 -9.16 2.89
C VAL A 114 4.51 -9.27 2.64
N LYS A 115 4.92 -10.41 2.13
CA LYS A 115 6.30 -10.67 1.68
C LYS A 115 6.27 -11.29 0.30
N VAL A 116 7.06 -10.71 -0.61
CA VAL A 116 7.31 -11.27 -1.95
C VAL A 116 8.45 -12.29 -1.86
N TYR A 117 8.30 -13.41 -2.55
CA TYR A 117 9.33 -14.41 -2.68
C TYR A 117 9.18 -15.18 -4.00
N THR A 118 10.27 -15.78 -4.47
CA THR A 118 10.24 -16.66 -5.64
C THR A 118 10.38 -18.10 -5.16
N ASP A 119 9.48 -18.98 -5.62
CA ASP A 119 9.52 -20.41 -5.27
C ASP A 119 10.59 -21.17 -6.08
N GLU A 120 10.74 -22.46 -5.78
CA GLU A 120 11.72 -23.37 -6.42
C GLU A 120 11.51 -23.50 -7.94
N ASN A 121 10.31 -23.19 -8.43
CA ASN A 121 9.96 -23.23 -9.87
C ASN A 121 10.17 -21.88 -10.56
N GLY A 122 10.69 -20.86 -9.87
CA GLY A 122 10.88 -19.53 -10.41
C GLY A 122 9.61 -18.69 -10.43
N VAL A 123 8.54 -19.10 -9.74
CA VAL A 123 7.27 -18.35 -9.68
C VAL A 123 7.28 -17.36 -8.53
N THR A 124 7.07 -16.08 -8.85
CA THR A 124 6.97 -15.03 -7.83
C THR A 124 5.60 -15.08 -7.14
N LYS A 125 5.62 -15.13 -5.83
CA LYS A 125 4.45 -15.27 -4.95
C LYS A 125 4.44 -14.24 -3.85
N LEU A 126 3.24 -14.00 -3.31
CA LEU A 126 2.98 -13.20 -2.12
C LEU A 126 2.51 -14.10 -0.97
N THR A 127 3.16 -14.00 0.17
CA THR A 127 2.68 -14.57 1.42
C THR A 127 2.31 -13.49 2.43
N LEU A 128 1.29 -13.75 3.26
CA LEU A 128 0.99 -12.87 4.38
C LEU A 128 2.05 -13.06 5.48
N VAL A 129 2.51 -11.95 6.02
CA VAL A 129 3.45 -11.92 7.15
C VAL A 129 2.72 -11.27 8.32
N ASP A 130 2.88 -11.86 9.50
CA ASP A 130 2.44 -11.22 10.74
C ASP A 130 3.55 -10.25 11.19
N ASP A 131 3.39 -9.00 10.83
CA ASP A 131 4.29 -7.90 11.23
C ASP A 131 3.77 -7.17 12.49
N ARG A 132 2.75 -7.72 13.13
CA ARG A 132 2.13 -7.10 14.31
C ARG A 132 3.12 -6.89 15.46
N GLU A 133 4.01 -7.83 15.68
CA GLU A 133 5.03 -7.73 16.73
C GLU A 133 6.04 -6.60 16.44
N GLU A 134 6.39 -6.39 15.16
CA GLU A 134 7.25 -5.28 14.76
C GLU A 134 6.56 -3.92 14.94
N ILE A 135 5.27 -3.84 14.63
CA ILE A 135 4.45 -2.64 14.85
C ILE A 135 4.33 -2.35 16.35
N ASP A 136 4.09 -3.37 17.17
CA ASP A 136 3.99 -3.23 18.63
C ASP A 136 5.32 -2.73 19.22
N THR A 137 6.45 -3.27 18.75
CA THR A 137 7.78 -2.85 19.15
C THR A 137 8.05 -1.40 18.78
N PHE A 138 7.80 -1.04 17.53
CA PHE A 138 7.96 0.34 17.04
C PHE A 138 7.08 1.32 17.83
N ALA A 139 5.82 0.99 18.05
CA ALA A 139 4.89 1.84 18.80
C ALA A 139 5.37 2.05 20.25
N TYR A 140 5.91 1.01 20.87
CA TYR A 140 6.50 1.10 22.21
C TYR A 140 7.73 2.01 22.24
N GLU A 141 8.68 1.84 21.30
CA GLU A 141 9.87 2.67 21.19
C GLU A 141 9.51 4.14 20.94
N TYR A 142 8.55 4.38 20.03
CA TYR A 142 8.06 5.74 19.74
C TYR A 142 7.50 6.42 20.99
N MET A 143 6.64 5.74 21.74
CA MET A 143 6.06 6.24 22.97
C MET A 143 7.13 6.49 24.06
N THR A 144 8.13 5.63 24.14
CA THR A 144 9.27 5.80 25.05
C THR A 144 10.06 7.07 24.72
N GLY A 145 10.37 7.28 23.43
CA GLY A 145 11.04 8.49 22.94
C GLY A 145 10.26 9.79 23.17
N ARG A 146 8.93 9.70 23.33
CA ARG A 146 8.03 10.84 23.63
C ARG A 146 7.73 11.01 25.11
N GLY A 147 8.43 10.32 26.00
CA GLY A 147 8.24 10.40 27.45
C GLY A 147 6.99 9.69 27.94
N TYR A 148 6.62 8.59 27.27
CA TYR A 148 5.52 7.68 27.62
C TYR A 148 4.11 8.25 27.49
N LYS A 149 3.96 9.41 26.84
CA LYS A 149 2.68 10.10 26.68
C LYS A 149 2.68 10.94 25.40
N ILE A 150 1.57 10.91 24.67
CA ILE A 150 1.25 11.83 23.59
C ILE A 150 -0.19 12.31 23.74
N ASP A 151 -0.47 13.51 23.27
CA ASP A 151 -1.78 14.14 23.49
C ASP A 151 -2.80 13.81 22.38
N ASP A 152 -2.36 13.31 21.23
CA ASP A 152 -3.23 12.85 20.14
C ASP A 152 -2.71 11.52 19.56
N MET A 153 -3.59 10.51 19.52
CA MET A 153 -3.29 9.19 18.96
C MET A 153 -2.95 9.23 17.46
N ALA A 154 -3.43 10.25 16.74
CA ALA A 154 -3.11 10.44 15.33
C ALA A 154 -1.60 10.56 15.11
N GLU A 155 -0.86 11.16 16.04
CA GLU A 155 0.60 11.28 15.96
C GLU A 155 1.29 9.91 15.88
N LEU A 156 0.87 8.95 16.71
CA LEU A 156 1.42 7.59 16.68
C LEU A 156 1.01 6.85 15.41
N LEU A 157 -0.24 6.99 14.99
CA LEU A 157 -0.74 6.34 13.78
C LEU A 157 -0.02 6.85 12.52
N ASP A 158 0.25 8.15 12.44
CA ASP A 158 1.01 8.73 11.33
C ASP A 158 2.48 8.28 11.33
N ALA A 159 3.07 8.12 12.52
CA ALA A 159 4.41 7.55 12.65
C ALA A 159 4.43 6.07 12.20
N ILE A 160 3.42 5.28 12.55
CA ILE A 160 3.27 3.89 12.10
C ILE A 160 3.11 3.84 10.58
N ARG A 161 2.23 4.66 9.98
CA ARG A 161 2.04 4.74 8.53
C ARG A 161 3.32 5.13 7.79
N SER A 162 4.09 6.04 8.37
CA SER A 162 5.37 6.45 7.80
C SER A 162 6.45 5.37 7.86
N ARG A 163 6.44 4.54 8.91
CA ARG A 163 7.42 3.47 9.11
C ARG A 163 7.07 2.19 8.37
N PHE A 164 5.77 1.90 8.23
CA PHE A 164 5.23 0.70 7.58
C PHE A 164 4.39 1.10 6.37
N PRO A 165 5.00 1.24 5.19
CA PRO A 165 4.28 1.61 3.97
C PRO A 165 3.12 0.66 3.68
N GLY A 166 1.95 1.21 3.32
CA GLY A 166 0.74 0.42 3.09
C GLY A 166 0.05 -0.09 4.35
N PHE A 167 0.49 0.34 5.54
CA PHE A 167 -0.22 0.00 6.79
C PHE A 167 -1.69 0.44 6.72
N ALA A 168 -2.57 -0.51 6.97
CA ALA A 168 -4.00 -0.30 7.16
C ALA A 168 -4.46 -1.11 8.36
N MET A 169 -5.09 -0.45 9.33
CA MET A 169 -5.53 -1.12 10.58
C MET A 169 -6.55 -2.22 10.33
N GLU A 170 -7.28 -2.12 9.22
CA GLU A 170 -8.25 -3.12 8.77
C GLU A 170 -7.60 -4.48 8.49
N ASN A 171 -6.33 -4.50 8.08
CA ASN A 171 -5.56 -5.72 7.85
C ASN A 171 -5.34 -6.52 9.16
N TYR A 172 -5.46 -5.84 10.30
CA TYR A 172 -5.33 -6.43 11.65
C TYR A 172 -6.69 -6.60 12.34
N GLY A 173 -7.80 -6.41 11.60
CA GLY A 173 -9.16 -6.60 12.11
C GLY A 173 -9.73 -5.39 12.86
N TYR A 174 -9.15 -4.21 12.72
CA TYR A 174 -9.61 -3.00 13.37
C TYR A 174 -10.18 -2.00 12.37
N HIS A 175 -11.31 -1.37 12.70
CA HIS A 175 -11.99 -0.41 11.83
C HIS A 175 -11.98 1.02 12.38
N THR A 176 -11.35 1.23 13.53
CA THR A 176 -11.24 2.55 14.17
C THR A 176 -9.87 2.72 14.79
N ASP A 177 -9.34 3.95 14.73
CA ASP A 177 -8.09 4.34 15.38
C ASP A 177 -8.08 3.94 16.85
N TYR A 178 -9.18 4.22 17.53
CA TYR A 178 -9.38 3.90 18.94
C TYR A 178 -9.26 2.39 19.21
N GLY A 179 -9.95 1.56 18.42
CA GLY A 179 -9.90 0.11 18.56
C GLY A 179 -8.50 -0.45 18.31
N PHE A 180 -7.80 0.08 17.31
CA PHE A 180 -6.44 -0.32 17.03
C PHE A 180 -5.48 0.07 18.15
N ILE A 181 -5.53 1.29 18.66
CA ILE A 181 -4.69 1.75 19.77
C ILE A 181 -4.94 0.94 21.06
N LEU A 182 -6.19 0.62 21.36
CA LEU A 182 -6.51 -0.22 22.53
C LEU A 182 -6.03 -1.67 22.43
N SER A 183 -5.72 -2.14 21.23
CA SER A 183 -5.16 -3.48 21.02
C SER A 183 -3.71 -3.60 21.50
N PHE A 184 -3.00 -2.49 21.66
CA PHE A 184 -1.67 -2.49 22.27
C PHE A 184 -1.77 -2.72 23.78
N SER A 185 -1.27 -3.84 24.26
CA SER A 185 -1.40 -4.25 25.66
C SER A 185 -0.80 -3.23 26.66
N LYS A 186 0.21 -2.49 26.21
CA LYS A 186 0.99 -1.53 27.02
C LYS A 186 0.40 -0.12 27.05
N PHE A 187 -0.65 0.17 26.27
CA PHE A 187 -1.22 1.52 26.15
C PHE A 187 -2.57 1.64 26.83
N GLU A 188 -2.89 2.84 27.25
CA GLU A 188 -4.21 3.25 27.68
C GLU A 188 -4.55 4.63 27.14
N ILE A 189 -5.83 4.85 26.83
CA ILE A 189 -6.31 6.14 26.35
C ILE A 189 -6.36 7.15 27.50
N TRP A 190 -5.97 8.38 27.19
CA TRP A 190 -5.95 9.49 28.09
C TRP A 190 -6.66 10.70 27.45
N GLU A 191 -7.54 11.35 28.20
CA GLU A 191 -8.27 12.56 27.76
C GLU A 191 -8.81 12.47 26.32
N ASN A 192 -9.65 11.48 26.04
CA ASN A 192 -10.37 11.26 24.78
C ASN A 192 -9.52 10.90 23.55
N LYS A 193 -8.34 11.49 23.35
CA LYS A 193 -7.50 11.26 22.15
C LYS A 193 -6.05 10.93 22.47
N GLY A 194 -5.61 11.24 23.68
CA GLY A 194 -4.23 10.99 24.08
C GLY A 194 -3.99 9.52 24.39
N ILE A 195 -2.72 9.13 24.29
CA ILE A 195 -2.22 7.81 24.65
C ILE A 195 -1.16 7.97 25.73
N LYS A 196 -1.22 7.11 26.73
CA LYS A 196 -0.14 6.97 27.71
C LYS A 196 0.19 5.51 27.97
N MET A 197 1.41 5.25 28.39
CA MET A 197 1.80 3.91 28.78
C MET A 197 1.26 3.57 30.16
N LYS A 198 0.80 2.33 30.33
CA LYS A 198 0.34 1.80 31.62
C LYS A 198 1.46 1.84 32.66
N ARG A 199 1.15 2.22 33.87
CA ARG A 199 2.13 2.40 34.97
C ARG A 199 2.99 1.17 35.26
N THR A 200 2.47 -0.03 35.03
CA THR A 200 3.15 -1.32 35.25
C THR A 200 4.42 -1.49 34.40
N PHE A 201 4.51 -0.78 33.26
CA PHE A 201 5.65 -0.86 32.35
C PHE A 201 6.70 0.25 32.58
N LYS A 202 6.39 1.27 33.42
CA LYS A 202 7.36 2.32 33.78
C LYS A 202 8.37 1.87 34.86
N LEU A 203 8.01 0.89 35.68
CA LEU A 203 8.80 0.47 36.85
C LEU A 203 9.93 -0.51 36.54
N SER A 204 9.98 -1.08 35.33
CA SER A 204 11.05 -2.04 34.96
C SER A 204 12.31 -1.39 34.39
N GLU A 205 12.29 -0.09 34.07
CA GLU A 205 13.45 0.59 33.45
C GLU A 205 14.18 1.56 34.44
N SER A 206 13.69 1.73 35.65
CA SER A 206 14.33 2.62 36.63
C SER A 206 15.17 1.87 37.71
N GLY A 207 15.62 0.66 37.40
CA GLY A 207 16.43 -0.16 38.27
C GLY A 207 17.66 -0.75 37.60
N GLU A 208 18.56 0.11 37.12
CA GLU A 208 20.00 -0.13 36.98
C GLU A 208 20.76 1.21 37.07
#